data_ced168708178512918b84b30bca282f9
#
_entry.id   ced168708178512918b84b30bca282f9
#
_cell.length_a   1.000
_cell.length_b   1.000
_cell.length_c   1.000
_cell.angle_alpha   90.00
_cell.angle_beta   90.00
_cell.angle_gamma   90.00
#
_symmetry.space_group_name_H-M   'P 1'
#
loop_
_entity.id
_entity.type
_entity.pdbx_description
1 polymer ?
#
loop_
_entity_poly.entity_id
_entity_poly.type
_entity_poly.pdbx_seq_one_letter_code
_entity_poly.pdbx_strand_id
1 'polypeptide(L)'
;GKSAVGIEVPNKENNIVYLRELLDSDSFKNHKSRLAFAVGKDIGGQVVVTDIAKMPHLLIAGATGSGKSVCINTLIMGIIFKSDPKDVKMIMVDPKVVELSVYNGIPHLLIPVVTDPKKASGALNWAVAEMTDRYKKFAECNVRDLKGYNEKVDKLTDISDDKKPKKLPQIVIIIDELADLMMVAPGEVEDSICRLAQLARAAGIHLVIATQRPSVNVITGLIKANVPSRIAFAVSSGVDSRTIIDMNGAEKLLGKGDMLFYPAGFPKPQRVQGA
;
A
#
# COMPACT_ATOMS: atom_id res chain seq x y z
N GLY A 1 11.90 -30.00 7.92
CA GLY A 1 10.57 -30.29 8.44
C GLY A 1 10.43 -29.85 9.90
N LYS A 2 9.21 -29.54 10.34
CA LYS A 2 8.90 -29.28 11.75
C LYS A 2 8.43 -30.58 12.41
N SER A 3 8.74 -30.77 13.69
CA SER A 3 8.37 -31.96 14.48
C SER A 3 6.89 -31.96 14.92
N ALA A 4 6.11 -30.95 14.54
CA ALA A 4 4.71 -30.79 14.93
C ALA A 4 3.82 -30.48 13.74
N VAL A 5 2.55 -30.90 13.80
CA VAL A 5 1.48 -30.55 12.87
C VAL A 5 0.65 -29.45 13.50
N GLY A 6 0.41 -28.34 12.77
CA GLY A 6 -0.52 -27.30 13.16
C GLY A 6 -1.89 -27.55 12.54
N ILE A 7 -2.95 -27.50 13.35
CA ILE A 7 -4.33 -27.61 12.90
C ILE A 7 -5.04 -26.30 13.25
N GLU A 8 -5.53 -25.59 12.24
CA GLU A 8 -6.34 -24.39 12.41
C GLU A 8 -7.82 -24.80 12.47
N VAL A 9 -8.49 -24.45 13.54
CA VAL A 9 -9.93 -24.70 13.73
C VAL A 9 -10.62 -23.36 13.85
N PRO A 10 -11.60 -23.04 12.99
CA PRO A 10 -12.37 -21.81 13.12
C PRO A 10 -13.07 -21.69 14.47
N ASN A 11 -13.06 -20.50 15.04
CA ASN A 11 -13.79 -20.22 16.27
C ASN A 11 -15.31 -20.36 16.05
N LYS A 12 -16.03 -20.79 17.07
CA LYS A 12 -17.51 -20.82 17.04
C LYS A 12 -18.11 -19.42 16.98
N GLU A 13 -17.45 -18.46 17.61
CA GLU A 13 -17.82 -17.04 17.62
C GLU A 13 -16.68 -16.23 16.99
N ASN A 14 -17.02 -15.31 16.11
CA ASN A 14 -16.06 -14.42 15.47
C ASN A 14 -15.79 -13.22 16.40
N ASN A 15 -14.57 -13.06 16.85
CA ASN A 15 -14.12 -11.86 17.54
C ASN A 15 -13.86 -10.76 16.51
N ILE A 16 -14.50 -9.61 16.67
CA ILE A 16 -14.26 -8.43 15.82
C ILE A 16 -12.94 -7.80 16.23
N VAL A 17 -12.08 -7.55 15.25
CA VAL A 17 -10.87 -6.76 15.43
C VAL A 17 -11.20 -5.30 15.12
N TYR A 18 -11.08 -4.41 16.11
CA TYR A 18 -11.38 -3.00 15.95
C TYR A 18 -10.15 -2.22 15.49
N LEU A 19 -10.32 -1.32 14.54
CA LEU A 19 -9.25 -0.42 14.08
C LEU A 19 -8.61 0.34 15.25
N ARG A 20 -9.40 0.86 16.18
CA ARG A 20 -8.88 1.57 17.34
C ARG A 20 -7.92 0.72 18.17
N GLU A 21 -8.24 -0.53 18.37
CA GLU A 21 -7.38 -1.47 19.10
C GLU A 21 -6.03 -1.67 18.42
N LEU A 22 -6.03 -1.75 17.08
CA LEU A 22 -4.80 -1.85 16.30
C LEU A 22 -3.95 -0.59 16.41
N LEU A 23 -4.56 0.59 16.28
CA LEU A 23 -3.88 1.89 16.34
C LEU A 23 -3.40 2.22 17.77
N ASP A 24 -4.09 1.73 18.80
CA ASP A 24 -3.72 1.92 20.19
C ASP A 24 -2.64 0.95 20.68
N SER A 25 -2.30 -0.08 19.89
CA SER A 25 -1.27 -1.05 20.24
C SER A 25 0.12 -0.42 20.36
N ASP A 26 0.92 -0.93 21.30
CA ASP A 26 2.31 -0.50 21.46
C ASP A 26 3.15 -0.74 20.21
N SER A 27 2.87 -1.83 19.49
CA SER A 27 3.54 -2.15 18.22
C SER A 27 3.34 -1.07 17.17
N PHE A 28 2.14 -0.48 17.09
CA PHE A 28 1.86 0.61 16.15
C PHE A 28 2.34 1.96 16.68
N LYS A 29 2.03 2.31 17.94
CA LYS A 29 2.40 3.61 18.53
C LYS A 29 3.90 3.84 18.53
N ASN A 30 4.67 2.83 18.92
CA ASN A 30 6.14 2.92 19.05
C ASN A 30 6.87 2.65 17.73
N HIS A 31 6.16 2.33 16.65
CA HIS A 31 6.78 2.11 15.35
C HIS A 31 7.37 3.41 14.79
N LYS A 32 8.65 3.39 14.42
CA LYS A 32 9.39 4.61 14.00
C LYS A 32 8.98 5.15 12.63
N SER A 33 8.44 4.30 11.75
CA SER A 33 8.03 4.72 10.41
C SER A 33 6.74 5.53 10.45
N ARG A 34 6.69 6.58 9.66
CA ARG A 34 5.47 7.37 9.39
C ARG A 34 4.47 6.63 8.50
N LEU A 35 4.94 5.62 7.78
CA LEU A 35 4.13 4.74 6.94
C LEU A 35 3.89 3.36 7.59
N ALA A 36 3.86 3.33 8.93
CA ALA A 36 3.45 2.13 9.64
C ALA A 36 2.00 1.77 9.31
N PHE A 37 1.78 0.50 9.02
CA PHE A 37 0.48 -0.07 8.69
C PHE A 37 0.15 -1.19 9.68
N ALA A 38 -0.91 -1.02 10.46
CA ALA A 38 -1.45 -2.03 11.34
C ALA A 38 -2.32 -2.98 10.53
N VAL A 39 -1.77 -4.12 10.12
CA VAL A 39 -2.41 -5.08 9.20
C VAL A 39 -3.61 -5.75 9.85
N GLY A 40 -3.50 -6.10 11.12
CA GLY A 40 -4.52 -6.83 11.86
C GLY A 40 -3.92 -7.62 13.02
N LYS A 41 -4.56 -8.72 13.39
CA LYS A 41 -4.08 -9.67 14.40
C LYS A 41 -3.76 -11.02 13.77
N ASP A 42 -2.67 -11.63 14.21
CA ASP A 42 -2.35 -13.01 13.84
C ASP A 42 -3.23 -14.03 14.59
N ILE A 43 -3.04 -15.31 14.29
CA ILE A 43 -3.80 -16.41 14.94
C ILE A 43 -3.54 -16.53 16.45
N GLY A 44 -2.45 -15.95 16.93
CA GLY A 44 -2.12 -15.86 18.37
C GLY A 44 -2.68 -14.60 19.04
N GLY A 45 -3.41 -13.75 18.30
CA GLY A 45 -4.00 -12.50 18.80
C GLY A 45 -3.00 -11.34 18.88
N GLN A 46 -1.77 -11.49 18.37
CA GLN A 46 -0.77 -10.43 18.37
C GLN A 46 -1.01 -9.46 17.21
N VAL A 47 -0.86 -8.16 17.48
CA VAL A 47 -1.01 -7.13 16.45
C VAL A 47 0.17 -7.19 15.48
N VAL A 48 -0.16 -7.32 14.20
CA VAL A 48 0.81 -7.35 13.11
C VAL A 48 0.93 -5.94 12.53
N VAL A 49 2.11 -5.35 12.64
CA VAL A 49 2.43 -4.03 12.09
C VAL A 49 3.56 -4.17 11.07
N THR A 50 3.41 -3.50 9.96
CA THR A 50 4.42 -3.45 8.91
C THR A 50 4.72 -2.00 8.50
N ASP A 51 5.66 -1.81 7.61
CA ASP A 51 6.09 -0.52 7.09
C ASP A 51 5.98 -0.50 5.57
N ILE A 52 5.11 0.35 5.04
CA ILE A 52 4.92 0.47 3.59
C ILE A 52 6.22 0.90 2.91
N ALA A 53 7.03 1.75 3.53
CA ALA A 53 8.32 2.17 2.98
C ALA A 53 9.31 1.01 2.84
N LYS A 54 9.18 -0.03 3.66
CA LYS A 54 10.02 -1.24 3.60
C LYS A 54 9.51 -2.27 2.60
N MET A 55 8.20 -2.35 2.39
CA MET A 55 7.58 -3.26 1.42
C MET A 55 7.72 -2.87 -0.05
N PRO A 56 8.16 -1.80 -0.42
CA PRO A 56 7.83 -0.44 -0.77
C PRO A 56 6.54 -0.27 -1.57
N HIS A 57 6.03 -1.34 -2.17
CA HIS A 57 4.79 -1.37 -2.96
C HIS A 57 3.99 -2.61 -2.56
N LEU A 58 2.68 -2.47 -2.52
CA LEU A 58 1.77 -3.49 -2.01
C LEU A 58 0.63 -3.76 -3.00
N LEU A 59 0.41 -5.02 -3.32
CA LEU A 59 -0.75 -5.49 -4.06
C LEU A 59 -1.77 -6.11 -3.08
N ILE A 60 -3.02 -5.65 -3.15
CA ILE A 60 -4.13 -6.15 -2.33
C ILE A 60 -5.22 -6.67 -3.24
N ALA A 61 -5.58 -7.94 -3.13
CA ALA A 61 -6.64 -8.50 -3.97
C ALA A 61 -7.55 -9.46 -3.20
N GLY A 62 -8.80 -9.55 -3.65
CA GLY A 62 -9.81 -10.42 -3.07
C GLY A 62 -11.20 -10.15 -3.63
N ALA A 63 -12.12 -11.07 -3.43
CA ALA A 63 -13.51 -10.94 -3.90
C ALA A 63 -14.25 -9.79 -3.20
N THR A 64 -15.37 -9.37 -3.76
CA THR A 64 -16.26 -8.38 -3.14
C THR A 64 -16.72 -8.86 -1.77
N GLY A 65 -16.67 -7.97 -0.76
CA GLY A 65 -17.05 -8.29 0.61
C GLY A 65 -16.01 -9.10 1.42
N SER A 66 -14.83 -9.36 0.84
CA SER A 66 -13.77 -10.13 1.52
C SER A 66 -13.02 -9.35 2.60
N GLY A 67 -13.12 -8.01 2.62
CA GLY A 67 -12.40 -7.13 3.56
C GLY A 67 -11.40 -6.18 2.90
N LYS A 68 -11.22 -6.22 1.58
CA LYS A 68 -10.27 -5.39 0.83
C LYS A 68 -10.41 -3.88 1.13
N SER A 69 -11.63 -3.35 1.02
CA SER A 69 -11.90 -1.92 1.23
C SER A 69 -11.64 -1.49 2.68
N VAL A 70 -12.00 -2.32 3.64
CA VAL A 70 -11.71 -2.06 5.06
C VAL A 70 -10.19 -2.03 5.29
N CYS A 71 -9.43 -2.93 4.70
CA CYS A 71 -7.97 -2.95 4.77
C CYS A 71 -7.34 -1.65 4.22
N ILE A 72 -7.82 -1.17 3.06
CA ILE A 72 -7.37 0.09 2.48
C ILE A 72 -7.69 1.27 3.42
N ASN A 73 -8.90 1.31 3.97
CA ASN A 73 -9.28 2.33 4.96
C ASN A 73 -8.42 2.26 6.22
N THR A 74 -8.13 1.06 6.73
CA THR A 74 -7.22 0.85 7.87
C THR A 74 -5.84 1.42 7.60
N LEU A 75 -5.31 1.20 6.39
CA LEU A 75 -4.02 1.74 5.96
C LEU A 75 -4.05 3.28 5.90
N ILE A 76 -5.05 3.87 5.27
CA ILE A 76 -5.23 5.33 5.17
C ILE A 76 -5.34 5.94 6.56
N MET A 77 -6.19 5.39 7.42
CA MET A 77 -6.37 5.88 8.80
C MET A 77 -5.07 5.76 9.60
N GLY A 78 -4.31 4.69 9.43
CA GLY A 78 -2.99 4.55 10.05
C GLY A 78 -2.02 5.67 9.66
N ILE A 79 -2.00 6.05 8.38
CA ILE A 79 -1.19 7.18 7.88
C ILE A 79 -1.67 8.50 8.50
N ILE A 80 -2.97 8.78 8.46
CA ILE A 80 -3.56 10.01 9.01
C ILE A 80 -3.27 10.14 10.50
N PHE A 81 -3.37 9.04 11.26
CA PHE A 81 -3.12 9.01 12.69
C PHE A 81 -1.66 9.26 13.06
N LYS A 82 -0.73 8.83 12.19
CA LYS A 82 0.70 8.80 12.52
C LYS A 82 1.51 9.91 11.88
N SER A 83 1.00 10.54 10.84
CA SER A 83 1.80 11.41 9.97
C SER A 83 1.17 12.77 9.74
N ASP A 84 2.01 13.79 9.83
CA ASP A 84 1.66 15.16 9.46
C ASP A 84 1.54 15.28 7.93
N PRO A 85 0.60 16.07 7.40
CA PRO A 85 0.47 16.30 5.95
C PRO A 85 1.71 16.90 5.26
N LYS A 86 2.62 17.51 6.03
CA LYS A 86 3.91 17.99 5.48
C LYS A 86 4.91 16.85 5.24
N ASP A 87 4.73 15.72 5.92
CA ASP A 87 5.66 14.58 5.87
C ASP A 87 5.16 13.45 4.96
N VAL A 88 3.84 13.30 4.82
CA VAL A 88 3.21 12.30 3.96
C VAL A 88 2.07 12.91 3.18
N LYS A 89 2.09 12.70 1.88
CA LYS A 89 1.02 13.06 0.95
C LYS A 89 0.45 11.81 0.30
N MET A 90 -0.80 11.89 -0.13
CA MET A 90 -1.50 10.79 -0.79
C MET A 90 -2.12 11.23 -2.11
N ILE A 91 -2.14 10.31 -3.08
CA ILE A 91 -2.98 10.35 -4.26
C ILE A 91 -3.91 9.14 -4.16
N MET A 92 -5.21 9.37 -4.25
CA MET A 92 -6.20 8.31 -4.19
C MET A 92 -6.95 8.22 -5.51
N VAL A 93 -7.11 6.99 -6.01
CA VAL A 93 -7.82 6.66 -7.25
C VAL A 93 -8.97 5.72 -6.92
N ASP A 94 -10.20 6.20 -7.13
CA ASP A 94 -11.45 5.45 -6.89
C ASP A 94 -12.38 5.57 -8.10
N PRO A 95 -12.22 4.73 -9.13
CA PRO A 95 -13.02 4.81 -10.35
C PRO A 95 -14.52 4.59 -10.14
N LYS A 96 -14.89 3.91 -9.05
CA LYS A 96 -16.29 3.58 -8.72
C LYS A 96 -16.99 4.66 -7.89
N VAL A 97 -16.23 5.61 -7.34
CA VAL A 97 -16.75 6.70 -6.48
C VAL A 97 -17.49 6.18 -5.24
N VAL A 98 -17.02 5.11 -4.64
CA VAL A 98 -17.72 4.43 -3.54
C VAL A 98 -16.94 4.49 -2.23
N GLU A 99 -15.62 4.25 -2.27
CA GLU A 99 -14.84 3.92 -1.08
C GLU A 99 -14.00 5.09 -0.56
N LEU A 100 -13.40 5.89 -1.45
CA LEU A 100 -12.36 6.86 -1.07
C LEU A 100 -12.81 8.31 -1.10
N SER A 101 -13.97 8.62 -1.67
CA SER A 101 -14.48 9.99 -1.80
C SER A 101 -14.70 10.69 -0.45
N VAL A 102 -14.87 9.94 0.62
CA VAL A 102 -15.00 10.47 1.99
C VAL A 102 -13.72 11.19 2.48
N TYR A 103 -12.58 10.92 1.86
CA TYR A 103 -11.31 11.57 2.19
C TYR A 103 -11.08 12.90 1.46
N ASN A 104 -11.97 13.30 0.54
CA ASN A 104 -11.83 14.60 -0.11
C ASN A 104 -11.79 15.73 0.93
N GLY A 105 -10.82 16.63 0.77
CA GLY A 105 -10.63 17.78 1.66
C GLY A 105 -9.64 17.55 2.80
N ILE A 106 -9.14 16.34 3.04
CA ILE A 106 -8.06 16.15 4.02
C ILE A 106 -6.75 16.76 3.51
N PRO A 107 -5.93 17.36 4.39
CA PRO A 107 -4.71 18.06 3.98
C PRO A 107 -3.61 17.12 3.47
N HIS A 108 -3.73 15.82 3.66
CA HIS A 108 -2.80 14.81 3.15
C HIS A 108 -2.97 14.58 1.64
N LEU A 109 -4.10 14.90 1.02
CA LEU A 109 -4.29 14.74 -0.42
C LEU A 109 -3.51 15.78 -1.22
N LEU A 110 -2.77 15.33 -2.25
CA LEU A 110 -2.13 16.21 -3.22
C LEU A 110 -3.16 16.81 -4.22
N ILE A 111 -4.13 16.01 -4.58
CA ILE A 111 -5.24 16.35 -5.50
C ILE A 111 -6.52 15.70 -4.96
N PRO A 112 -7.72 16.20 -5.34
CA PRO A 112 -8.96 15.49 -5.04
C PRO A 112 -8.92 14.04 -5.52
N VAL A 113 -9.68 13.16 -4.88
CA VAL A 113 -9.76 11.75 -5.26
C VAL A 113 -10.07 11.63 -6.75
N VAL A 114 -9.23 10.90 -7.48
CA VAL A 114 -9.33 10.72 -8.92
C VAL A 114 -10.37 9.64 -9.22
N THR A 115 -11.43 10.02 -9.93
CA THR A 115 -12.56 9.11 -10.24
C THR A 115 -12.60 8.71 -11.72
N ASP A 116 -11.94 9.44 -12.59
CA ASP A 116 -11.84 9.13 -14.02
C ASP A 116 -10.59 8.27 -14.30
N PRO A 117 -10.74 7.07 -14.89
CA PRO A 117 -9.61 6.19 -15.22
C PRO A 117 -8.56 6.85 -16.14
N LYS A 118 -8.95 7.73 -17.06
CA LYS A 118 -8.00 8.46 -17.91
C LYS A 118 -7.16 9.44 -17.09
N LYS A 119 -7.80 10.16 -16.16
CA LYS A 119 -7.09 11.05 -15.24
C LYS A 119 -6.20 10.28 -14.29
N ALA A 120 -6.57 9.05 -13.92
CA ALA A 120 -5.73 8.16 -13.10
C ALA A 120 -4.44 7.79 -13.81
N SER A 121 -4.47 7.48 -15.13
CA SER A 121 -3.25 7.29 -15.93
C SER A 121 -2.37 8.55 -15.91
N GLY A 122 -2.97 9.74 -16.04
CA GLY A 122 -2.26 11.01 -15.91
C GLY A 122 -1.61 11.21 -14.53
N ALA A 123 -2.29 10.82 -13.44
CA ALA A 123 -1.73 10.90 -12.09
C ALA A 123 -0.53 9.95 -11.90
N LEU A 124 -0.57 8.74 -12.47
CA LEU A 124 0.56 7.82 -12.47
C LEU A 124 1.75 8.36 -13.28
N ASN A 125 1.50 8.93 -14.46
CA ASN A 125 2.53 9.57 -15.28
C ASN A 125 3.16 10.76 -14.54
N TRP A 126 2.35 11.56 -13.83
CA TRP A 126 2.86 12.63 -12.97
C TRP A 126 3.79 12.06 -11.89
N ALA A 127 3.42 10.97 -11.25
CA ALA A 127 4.25 10.35 -10.21
C ALA A 127 5.60 9.86 -10.76
N VAL A 128 5.64 9.36 -11.99
CA VAL A 128 6.90 9.00 -12.68
C VAL A 128 7.76 10.26 -12.94
N ALA A 129 7.15 11.36 -13.36
CA ALA A 129 7.84 12.63 -13.54
C ALA A 129 8.37 13.19 -12.22
N GLU A 130 7.56 13.18 -11.16
CA GLU A 130 7.96 13.58 -9.80
C GLU A 130 9.13 12.75 -9.29
N MET A 131 9.08 11.43 -9.46
CA MET A 131 10.19 10.54 -9.14
C MET A 131 11.48 10.96 -9.84
N THR A 132 11.41 11.25 -11.13
CA THR A 132 12.57 11.67 -11.94
C THR A 132 13.12 13.03 -11.46
N ASP A 133 12.24 13.98 -11.14
CA ASP A 133 12.63 15.28 -10.60
C ASP A 133 13.30 15.15 -9.22
N ARG A 134 12.79 14.29 -8.37
CA ARG A 134 13.43 13.98 -7.08
C ARG A 134 14.83 13.44 -7.24
N TYR A 135 15.06 12.52 -8.18
CA TYR A 135 16.40 11.99 -8.46
C TYR A 135 17.37 13.08 -8.95
N LYS A 136 16.91 14.05 -9.76
CA LYS A 136 17.72 15.21 -10.15
C LYS A 136 18.14 16.02 -8.91
N LYS A 137 17.18 16.34 -8.03
CA LYS A 137 17.45 17.04 -6.77
C LYS A 137 18.43 16.28 -5.86
N PHE A 138 18.29 14.95 -5.80
CA PHE A 138 19.21 14.11 -5.03
C PHE A 138 20.63 14.15 -5.60
N ALA A 139 20.79 14.12 -6.92
CA ALA A 139 22.06 14.22 -7.58
C ALA A 139 22.73 15.60 -7.32
N GLU A 140 21.97 16.69 -7.49
CA GLU A 140 22.45 18.07 -7.19
C GLU A 140 22.90 18.22 -5.73
N CYS A 141 22.21 17.56 -4.82
CA CYS A 141 22.52 17.55 -3.41
C CYS A 141 23.56 16.48 -3.01
N ASN A 142 24.02 15.65 -3.93
CA ASN A 142 24.91 14.53 -3.67
C ASN A 142 24.39 13.60 -2.55
N VAL A 143 23.12 13.24 -2.64
CA VAL A 143 22.43 12.29 -1.74
C VAL A 143 21.78 11.17 -2.58
N ARG A 144 21.41 10.06 -1.93
CA ARG A 144 20.92 8.87 -2.63
C ARG A 144 19.41 8.63 -2.52
N ASP A 145 18.77 9.25 -1.53
CA ASP A 145 17.37 9.00 -1.21
C ASP A 145 16.70 10.20 -0.56
N LEU A 146 15.38 10.11 -0.38
CA LEU A 146 14.55 11.14 0.23
C LEU A 146 15.00 11.50 1.65
N LYS A 147 15.41 10.51 2.44
CA LYS A 147 15.86 10.74 3.81
C LYS A 147 17.12 11.61 3.82
N GLY A 148 18.13 11.23 3.04
CA GLY A 148 19.37 12.00 2.90
C GLY A 148 19.13 13.42 2.39
N TYR A 149 18.19 13.59 1.43
CA TYR A 149 17.81 14.92 0.95
C TYR A 149 17.18 15.76 2.06
N ASN A 150 16.21 15.26 2.78
CA ASN A 150 15.53 15.98 3.85
C ASN A 150 16.48 16.31 5.01
N GLU A 151 17.38 15.39 5.39
CA GLU A 151 18.41 15.64 6.40
C GLU A 151 19.39 16.74 5.97
N LYS A 152 19.72 16.80 4.69
CA LYS A 152 20.58 17.86 4.15
C LYS A 152 19.87 19.21 4.17
N VAL A 153 18.59 19.26 3.80
CA VAL A 153 17.77 20.48 3.89
C VAL A 153 17.69 20.99 5.34
N ASP A 154 17.52 20.11 6.33
CA ASP A 154 17.48 20.47 7.74
C ASP A 154 18.79 21.12 8.23
N LYS A 155 19.95 20.70 7.69
CA LYS A 155 21.27 21.23 8.06
C LYS A 155 21.60 22.58 7.42
N LEU A 156 20.81 23.07 6.47
CA LEU A 156 21.02 24.38 5.86
C LEU A 156 20.48 25.47 6.80
N THR A 157 21.36 26.04 7.63
CA THR A 157 21.06 27.11 8.61
C THR A 157 21.36 28.50 8.11
N ASP A 158 22.27 28.63 7.13
CA ASP A 158 22.84 29.92 6.70
C ASP A 158 22.11 30.53 5.48
N ILE A 159 20.96 29.96 5.11
CA ILE A 159 20.13 30.42 3.99
C ILE A 159 18.81 30.93 4.54
N SER A 160 18.38 32.11 4.09
CA SER A 160 17.06 32.65 4.44
C SER A 160 15.93 31.69 4.05
N ASP A 161 14.89 31.59 4.88
CA ASP A 161 13.81 30.59 4.74
C ASP A 161 13.10 30.64 3.38
N ASP A 162 13.03 31.79 2.73
CA ASP A 162 12.46 32.00 1.38
C ASP A 162 13.33 31.42 0.26
N LYS A 163 14.64 31.22 0.47
CA LYS A 163 15.59 30.61 -0.48
C LYS A 163 15.97 29.19 -0.15
N LYS A 164 15.62 28.71 1.04
CA LYS A 164 15.91 27.37 1.49
C LYS A 164 15.11 26.33 0.70
N PRO A 165 15.72 25.26 0.17
CA PRO A 165 14.99 24.16 -0.43
C PRO A 165 13.98 23.59 0.56
N LYS A 166 12.78 23.27 0.07
CA LYS A 166 11.75 22.65 0.91
C LYS A 166 12.00 21.15 1.05
N LYS A 167 11.75 20.62 2.23
CA LYS A 167 11.69 19.17 2.44
C LYS A 167 10.62 18.55 1.56
N LEU A 168 10.86 17.32 1.11
CA LEU A 168 9.95 16.57 0.28
C LEU A 168 9.19 15.55 1.14
N PRO A 169 7.87 15.44 1.00
CA PRO A 169 7.08 14.42 1.67
C PRO A 169 7.29 13.05 1.03
N GLN A 170 7.01 11.98 1.78
CA GLN A 170 6.70 10.70 1.18
C GLN A 170 5.34 10.80 0.46
N ILE A 171 5.17 10.04 -0.61
CA ILE A 171 3.91 10.00 -1.37
C ILE A 171 3.42 8.56 -1.42
N VAL A 172 2.17 8.35 -1.02
CA VAL A 172 1.48 7.06 -1.14
C VAL A 172 0.38 7.19 -2.18
N ILE A 173 0.46 6.36 -3.21
CA ILE A 173 -0.53 6.31 -4.29
C ILE A 173 -1.39 5.07 -4.06
N ILE A 174 -2.69 5.28 -3.86
CA ILE A 174 -3.65 4.22 -3.56
C ILE A 174 -4.62 4.08 -4.73
N ILE A 175 -4.68 2.89 -5.32
CA ILE A 175 -5.59 2.53 -6.40
C ILE A 175 -6.57 1.49 -5.85
N ASP A 176 -7.85 1.85 -5.71
CA ASP A 176 -8.87 0.95 -5.15
C ASP A 176 -9.28 -0.17 -6.10
N GLU A 177 -9.32 0.11 -7.41
CA GLU A 177 -9.65 -0.91 -8.42
C GLU A 177 -8.79 -0.77 -9.67
N LEU A 178 -7.72 -1.58 -9.73
CA LEU A 178 -6.80 -1.59 -10.86
C LEU A 178 -7.47 -2.06 -12.15
N ALA A 179 -8.43 -2.98 -12.05
CA ALA A 179 -9.11 -3.52 -13.24
C ALA A 179 -9.76 -2.44 -14.09
N ASP A 180 -10.34 -1.41 -13.48
CA ASP A 180 -11.01 -0.33 -14.21
C ASP A 180 -10.01 0.55 -14.97
N LEU A 181 -8.80 0.72 -14.44
CA LEU A 181 -7.71 1.41 -15.15
C LEU A 181 -7.17 0.57 -16.32
N MET A 182 -6.99 -0.72 -16.10
CA MET A 182 -6.48 -1.66 -17.12
C MET A 182 -7.46 -1.85 -18.27
N MET A 183 -8.74 -1.61 -18.08
CA MET A 183 -9.74 -1.63 -19.16
C MET A 183 -9.64 -0.41 -20.09
N VAL A 184 -9.12 0.71 -19.61
CA VAL A 184 -9.10 1.98 -20.34
C VAL A 184 -7.74 2.24 -20.99
N ALA A 185 -6.66 2.05 -20.25
CA ALA A 185 -5.30 2.37 -20.69
C ALA A 185 -4.28 1.33 -20.18
N PRO A 186 -4.40 0.04 -20.54
CA PRO A 186 -3.60 -1.03 -19.94
C PRO A 186 -2.11 -0.81 -20.08
N GLY A 187 -1.63 -0.43 -21.27
CA GLY A 187 -0.20 -0.24 -21.53
C GLY A 187 0.41 0.91 -20.73
N GLU A 188 -0.24 2.07 -20.69
CA GLU A 188 0.26 3.23 -19.95
C GLU A 188 0.24 3.01 -18.43
N VAL A 189 -0.81 2.37 -17.93
CA VAL A 189 -0.97 2.07 -16.51
C VAL A 189 0.07 1.05 -16.05
N GLU A 190 0.23 -0.05 -16.80
CA GLU A 190 1.23 -1.08 -16.50
C GLU A 190 2.64 -0.50 -16.52
N ASP A 191 3.00 0.26 -17.56
CA ASP A 191 4.31 0.90 -17.70
C ASP A 191 4.63 1.81 -16.53
N SER A 192 3.68 2.68 -16.14
CA SER A 192 3.85 3.61 -15.04
C SER A 192 4.01 2.86 -13.69
N ILE A 193 3.18 1.84 -13.44
CA ILE A 193 3.27 1.01 -12.24
C ILE A 193 4.64 0.32 -12.18
N CYS A 194 5.08 -0.29 -13.28
CA CYS A 194 6.36 -0.99 -13.33
C CYS A 194 7.54 -0.05 -13.08
N ARG A 195 7.56 1.14 -13.71
CA ARG A 195 8.60 2.15 -13.50
C ARG A 195 8.66 2.62 -12.04
N LEU A 196 7.51 2.94 -11.45
CA LEU A 196 7.43 3.32 -10.04
C LEU A 196 7.86 2.18 -9.14
N ALA A 197 7.37 0.97 -9.37
CA ALA A 197 7.73 -0.19 -8.56
C ALA A 197 9.23 -0.52 -8.58
N GLN A 198 9.91 -0.28 -9.69
CA GLN A 198 11.35 -0.52 -9.82
C GLN A 198 12.20 0.56 -9.15
N LEU A 199 11.79 1.81 -9.21
CA LEU A 199 12.67 2.94 -8.93
C LEU A 199 12.17 3.89 -7.82
N ALA A 200 10.87 3.91 -7.47
CA ALA A 200 10.32 4.96 -6.65
C ALA A 200 10.63 4.85 -5.14
N ARG A 201 11.13 3.70 -4.67
CA ARG A 201 11.41 3.47 -3.24
C ARG A 201 12.34 4.54 -2.66
N ALA A 202 13.48 4.77 -3.27
CA ALA A 202 14.45 5.76 -2.78
C ALA A 202 13.94 7.21 -2.92
N ALA A 203 13.05 7.46 -3.90
CA ALA A 203 12.37 8.74 -4.06
C ALA A 203 11.24 8.96 -3.03
N GLY A 204 10.91 7.97 -2.20
CA GLY A 204 9.85 8.06 -1.19
C GLY A 204 8.45 8.01 -1.78
N ILE A 205 8.25 7.34 -2.91
CA ILE A 205 6.94 7.16 -3.57
C ILE A 205 6.56 5.68 -3.51
N HIS A 206 5.38 5.39 -3.00
CA HIS A 206 4.92 4.03 -2.71
C HIS A 206 3.55 3.77 -3.31
N LEU A 207 3.38 2.58 -3.89
CA LEU A 207 2.12 2.14 -4.50
C LEU A 207 1.38 1.19 -3.57
N VAL A 208 0.08 1.42 -3.40
CA VAL A 208 -0.87 0.47 -2.84
C VAL A 208 -1.92 0.21 -3.93
N ILE A 209 -1.84 -0.96 -4.54
CA ILE A 209 -2.66 -1.31 -5.70
C ILE A 209 -3.65 -2.37 -5.28
N ALA A 210 -4.94 -2.11 -5.46
CA ALA A 210 -5.97 -3.05 -5.11
C ALA A 210 -6.87 -3.44 -6.30
N THR A 211 -7.44 -4.63 -6.25
CA THR A 211 -8.43 -5.10 -7.22
C THR A 211 -9.35 -6.17 -6.62
N GLN A 212 -10.62 -6.13 -7.06
CA GLN A 212 -11.59 -7.21 -6.81
C GLN A 212 -11.59 -8.27 -7.91
N ARG A 213 -10.81 -8.06 -8.98
CA ARG A 213 -10.73 -8.95 -10.15
C ARG A 213 -9.33 -9.55 -10.27
N PRO A 214 -9.03 -10.66 -9.54
CA PRO A 214 -7.73 -11.28 -9.54
C PRO A 214 -7.49 -12.11 -10.81
N SER A 215 -7.57 -11.49 -11.98
CA SER A 215 -7.28 -12.12 -13.27
C SER A 215 -5.89 -11.78 -13.76
N VAL A 216 -5.32 -12.63 -14.62
CA VAL A 216 -3.98 -12.42 -15.21
C VAL A 216 -3.90 -11.19 -16.12
N ASN A 217 -5.02 -10.72 -16.65
CA ASN A 217 -5.09 -9.49 -17.45
C ASN A 217 -5.06 -8.22 -16.60
N VAL A 218 -5.34 -8.33 -15.31
CA VAL A 218 -5.31 -7.22 -14.35
C VAL A 218 -4.03 -7.27 -13.51
N ILE A 219 -3.77 -8.41 -12.90
CA ILE A 219 -2.54 -8.69 -12.17
C ILE A 219 -1.57 -9.39 -13.12
N THR A 220 -0.95 -8.61 -13.98
CA THR A 220 -0.05 -9.13 -15.02
C THR A 220 1.25 -9.68 -14.44
N GLY A 221 1.94 -10.49 -15.23
CA GLY A 221 3.25 -11.00 -14.84
C GLY A 221 4.28 -9.89 -14.56
N LEU A 222 4.20 -8.77 -15.30
CA LEU A 222 5.08 -7.61 -15.09
C LEU A 222 4.78 -6.90 -13.76
N ILE A 223 3.51 -6.67 -13.44
CA ILE A 223 3.09 -6.10 -12.14
C ILE A 223 3.55 -7.01 -11.01
N LYS A 224 3.30 -8.32 -11.10
CA LYS A 224 3.71 -9.30 -10.08
C LYS A 224 5.22 -9.36 -9.85
N ALA A 225 6.00 -9.26 -10.91
CA ALA A 225 7.46 -9.26 -10.82
C ALA A 225 8.01 -8.01 -10.08
N ASN A 226 7.32 -6.88 -10.17
CA ASN A 226 7.76 -5.61 -9.63
C ASN A 226 7.08 -5.23 -8.29
N VAL A 227 5.94 -5.85 -7.96
CA VAL A 227 5.21 -5.64 -6.70
C VAL A 227 5.15 -6.96 -5.93
N PRO A 228 6.22 -7.35 -5.23
CA PRO A 228 6.32 -8.66 -4.60
C PRO A 228 5.60 -8.78 -3.26
N SER A 229 5.28 -7.68 -2.57
CA SER A 229 4.52 -7.71 -1.32
C SER A 229 3.03 -7.75 -1.61
N ARG A 230 2.32 -8.70 -1.00
CA ARG A 230 0.93 -9.00 -1.36
C ARG A 230 0.06 -9.28 -0.15
N ILE A 231 -1.20 -8.90 -0.25
CA ILE A 231 -2.28 -9.32 0.64
C ILE A 231 -3.35 -9.99 -0.22
N ALA A 232 -3.67 -11.23 0.08
CA ALA A 232 -4.79 -11.94 -0.51
C ALA A 232 -5.91 -12.06 0.51
N PHE A 233 -7.07 -11.51 0.19
CA PHE A 233 -8.33 -11.80 0.86
C PHE A 233 -9.03 -13.00 0.22
N ALA A 234 -10.16 -13.42 0.79
CA ALA A 234 -10.93 -14.54 0.27
C ALA A 234 -11.24 -14.37 -1.22
N VAL A 235 -11.05 -15.43 -1.97
CA VAL A 235 -11.37 -15.56 -3.40
C VAL A 235 -12.19 -16.83 -3.65
N SER A 236 -12.79 -16.93 -4.86
CA SER A 236 -13.69 -18.03 -5.21
C SER A 236 -12.98 -19.29 -5.67
N SER A 237 -11.70 -19.20 -6.06
CA SER A 237 -10.99 -20.35 -6.63
C SER A 237 -9.50 -20.36 -6.28
N GLY A 238 -8.90 -21.56 -6.33
CA GLY A 238 -7.43 -21.69 -6.21
C GLY A 238 -6.68 -21.06 -7.38
N VAL A 239 -7.31 -20.86 -8.54
CA VAL A 239 -6.73 -20.13 -9.67
C VAL A 239 -6.55 -18.65 -9.30
N ASP A 240 -7.57 -18.03 -8.71
CA ASP A 240 -7.51 -16.65 -8.24
C ASP A 240 -6.44 -16.48 -7.14
N SER A 241 -6.37 -17.44 -6.21
CA SER A 241 -5.33 -17.46 -5.18
C SER A 241 -3.93 -17.47 -5.80
N ARG A 242 -3.67 -18.36 -6.76
CA ARG A 242 -2.37 -18.42 -7.45
C ARG A 242 -2.07 -17.16 -8.25
N THR A 243 -3.08 -16.52 -8.80
CA THR A 243 -2.91 -15.22 -9.49
C THR A 243 -2.39 -14.15 -8.54
N ILE A 244 -2.84 -14.14 -7.27
CA ILE A 244 -2.45 -13.12 -6.29
C ILE A 244 -1.11 -13.47 -5.62
N ILE A 245 -0.98 -14.66 -5.06
CA ILE A 245 0.13 -15.04 -4.15
C ILE A 245 0.98 -16.22 -4.64
N ASP A 246 0.81 -16.63 -5.89
CA ASP A 246 1.54 -17.74 -6.52
C ASP A 246 1.32 -19.13 -5.86
N MET A 247 0.33 -19.24 -4.98
CA MET A 247 -0.03 -20.48 -4.29
C MET A 247 -1.52 -20.55 -3.96
N ASN A 248 -2.02 -21.74 -3.66
CA ASN A 248 -3.35 -21.93 -3.12
C ASN A 248 -3.42 -21.46 -1.67
N GLY A 249 -4.62 -21.18 -1.18
CA GLY A 249 -4.89 -20.85 0.22
C GLY A 249 -5.91 -19.73 0.40
N ALA A 250 -5.92 -18.70 -0.46
CA ALA A 250 -6.87 -17.61 -0.35
C ALA A 250 -8.33 -18.04 -0.60
N GLU A 251 -8.55 -19.14 -1.35
CA GLU A 251 -9.86 -19.75 -1.55
C GLU A 251 -10.45 -20.42 -0.29
N LYS A 252 -9.61 -20.60 0.75
CA LYS A 252 -9.99 -21.20 2.04
C LYS A 252 -10.22 -20.16 3.15
N LEU A 253 -9.99 -18.89 2.86
CA LEU A 253 -10.20 -17.79 3.80
C LEU A 253 -11.69 -17.60 4.10
N LEU A 254 -11.97 -17.14 5.32
CA LEU A 254 -13.34 -17.01 5.84
C LEU A 254 -14.07 -15.74 5.36
N GLY A 255 -13.35 -14.80 4.72
CA GLY A 255 -13.89 -13.48 4.38
C GLY A 255 -13.87 -12.50 5.56
N LYS A 256 -14.50 -11.33 5.40
CA LYS A 256 -14.63 -10.30 6.45
C LYS A 256 -13.30 -9.92 7.11
N GLY A 257 -12.26 -9.71 6.30
CA GLY A 257 -10.96 -9.28 6.78
C GLY A 257 -9.95 -10.40 7.06
N ASP A 258 -10.36 -11.67 6.92
CA ASP A 258 -9.44 -12.81 6.98
C ASP A 258 -8.55 -12.80 5.74
N MET A 259 -7.23 -12.73 5.92
CA MET A 259 -6.27 -12.51 4.84
C MET A 259 -5.03 -13.40 4.96
N LEU A 260 -4.35 -13.56 3.84
CA LEU A 260 -2.97 -14.01 3.76
C LEU A 260 -2.07 -12.82 3.47
N PHE A 261 -1.28 -12.42 4.47
CA PHE A 261 -0.29 -11.37 4.38
C PHE A 261 1.06 -11.96 3.96
N TYR A 262 1.54 -11.54 2.79
CA TYR A 262 2.74 -12.08 2.17
C TYR A 262 3.71 -10.97 1.75
N PRO A 263 4.45 -10.38 2.71
CA PRO A 263 5.46 -9.39 2.38
C PRO A 263 6.66 -10.03 1.69
N ALA A 264 7.33 -9.26 0.84
CA ALA A 264 8.53 -9.70 0.14
C ALA A 264 9.61 -10.21 1.11
N GLY A 265 10.23 -11.31 0.76
CA GLY A 265 11.27 -11.96 1.57
C GLY A 265 10.76 -12.94 2.63
N PHE A 266 9.45 -13.04 2.82
CA PHE A 266 8.89 -14.07 3.70
C PHE A 266 8.82 -15.40 2.96
N PRO A 267 9.16 -16.53 3.60
CA PRO A 267 9.14 -17.85 2.96
C PRO A 267 7.73 -18.38 2.71
N LYS A 268 6.75 -17.86 3.43
CA LYS A 268 5.32 -18.22 3.33
C LYS A 268 4.43 -17.07 3.82
N PRO A 269 3.18 -17.00 3.35
CA PRO A 269 2.22 -16.04 3.86
C PRO A 269 1.90 -16.28 5.34
N GLN A 270 1.57 -15.20 6.03
CA GLN A 270 1.06 -15.22 7.40
C GLN A 270 -0.45 -15.00 7.37
N ARG A 271 -1.20 -15.81 8.13
CA ARG A 271 -2.64 -15.60 8.32
C ARG A 271 -2.87 -14.46 9.30
N VAL A 272 -3.66 -13.48 8.89
CA VAL A 272 -3.97 -12.28 9.69
C VAL A 272 -5.45 -11.96 9.57
N GLN A 273 -6.08 -11.60 10.68
CA GLN A 273 -7.42 -11.04 10.70
C GLN A 273 -7.31 -9.52 10.72
N GLY A 274 -7.79 -8.86 9.66
CA GLY A 274 -7.91 -7.40 9.57
C GLY A 274 -9.07 -6.86 10.41
N ALA A 275 -9.09 -5.52 10.56
CA ALA A 275 -10.19 -4.81 11.23
C ALA A 275 -11.50 -4.92 10.44
#